data_bf99faa280c4661cbe55779b3104485c
#
_entry.id   bf99faa280c4661cbe55779b3104485c
#
_cell.length_a   1.000
_cell.length_b   1.000
_cell.length_c   1.000
_cell.angle_alpha   90.00
_cell.angle_beta   90.00
_cell.angle_gamma   90.00
#
_symmetry.space_group_name_H-M   'P 1'
#
loop_
_entity.id
_entity.type
_entity.pdbx_description
1 polymer ?
#
loop_
_entity_poly.entity_id
_entity_poly.type
_entity_poly.pdbx_seq_one_letter_code
_entity_poly.pdbx_strand_id
1 'polypeptide(L)'
;IYDRLVGSEMCIRDRVLVERRFQVGDWIYVEGVIEGTVESIGFRSTVVRRFDKSLATIPNFQFAENAVINNTQTTNRRINWMIGLEYRTTSEQLKNIKKEIEDYIKKSDDFVKSEDTLLSVKIDQFAASSIDIRLICFTKTKHFQEWLNVKDTLALEIKNIVEKNKASFAFPSTSVYVEKNS
;
A
#
# COMPACT_ATOMS: atom_id res chain seq x y z
N ILE A 1 -32.93 -14.80 -32.58
CA ILE A 1 -32.50 -13.81 -31.55
C ILE A 1 -31.86 -14.52 -30.34
N TYR A 2 -32.23 -15.78 -30.02
CA TYR A 2 -31.70 -16.52 -28.86
C TYR A 2 -30.26 -17.06 -29.05
N ASP A 3 -29.80 -17.33 -30.26
CA ASP A 3 -28.48 -17.91 -30.52
C ASP A 3 -27.28 -16.95 -30.28
N ARG A 4 -27.53 -15.63 -30.27
CA ARG A 4 -26.45 -14.63 -30.09
C ARG A 4 -26.05 -14.42 -28.62
N LEU A 5 -26.95 -14.74 -27.67
CA LEU A 5 -26.69 -14.58 -26.23
C LEU A 5 -25.92 -15.75 -25.64
N VAL A 6 -26.13 -16.97 -26.12
CA VAL A 6 -25.42 -18.17 -25.66
C VAL A 6 -23.93 -18.14 -26.01
N GLY A 7 -23.57 -17.60 -27.18
CA GLY A 7 -22.18 -17.48 -27.61
C GLY A 7 -21.36 -16.48 -26.77
N SER A 8 -21.97 -15.37 -26.32
CA SER A 8 -21.25 -14.37 -25.53
C SER A 8 -20.99 -14.81 -24.08
N GLU A 9 -21.95 -15.51 -23.45
CA GLU A 9 -21.77 -16.03 -22.07
C GLU A 9 -20.74 -17.17 -22.01
N MET A 10 -20.65 -17.98 -23.05
CA MET A 10 -19.66 -19.06 -23.15
C MET A 10 -18.23 -18.50 -23.35
N CYS A 11 -18.08 -17.42 -24.13
CA CYS A 11 -16.81 -16.71 -24.29
C CYS A 11 -16.33 -16.01 -23.02
N ILE A 12 -17.22 -15.51 -22.16
CA ILE A 12 -16.86 -14.83 -20.90
C ILE A 12 -16.30 -15.81 -19.88
N ARG A 13 -16.89 -17.01 -19.78
CA ARG A 13 -16.36 -18.09 -18.91
C ARG A 13 -14.96 -18.53 -19.33
N ASP A 14 -14.79 -18.79 -20.63
CA ASP A 14 -13.50 -19.23 -21.16
C ASP A 14 -12.42 -18.16 -20.91
N ARG A 15 -12.78 -16.88 -20.97
CA ARG A 15 -11.84 -15.78 -20.66
C ARG A 15 -11.34 -15.78 -19.23
N VAL A 16 -12.23 -15.93 -18.23
CA VAL A 16 -11.83 -15.93 -16.81
C VAL A 16 -11.06 -17.20 -16.43
N LEU A 17 -11.46 -18.36 -16.97
CA LEU A 17 -10.82 -19.64 -16.69
C LEU A 17 -9.57 -19.90 -17.56
N VAL A 18 -9.57 -19.49 -18.83
CA VAL A 18 -8.45 -19.70 -19.77
C VAL A 18 -7.31 -18.69 -19.53
N GLU A 19 -7.63 -17.43 -19.25
CA GLU A 19 -6.61 -16.42 -18.95
C GLU A 19 -5.99 -16.57 -17.57
N ARG A 20 -6.53 -17.43 -16.70
CA ARG A 20 -6.04 -17.71 -15.33
C ARG A 20 -5.65 -16.44 -14.54
N ARG A 21 -6.46 -15.38 -14.67
CA ARG A 21 -6.21 -14.10 -13.99
C ARG A 21 -6.10 -14.26 -12.48
N PHE A 22 -6.83 -15.22 -11.92
CA PHE A 22 -6.79 -15.60 -10.51
C PHE A 22 -7.26 -17.05 -10.34
N GLN A 23 -6.98 -17.64 -9.19
CA GLN A 23 -7.33 -19.02 -8.83
C GLN A 23 -8.06 -19.05 -7.48
N VAL A 24 -8.66 -20.19 -7.15
CA VAL A 24 -9.21 -20.44 -5.81
C VAL A 24 -8.07 -20.33 -4.78
N GLY A 25 -8.30 -19.55 -3.74
CA GLY A 25 -7.32 -19.21 -2.72
C GLY A 25 -6.61 -17.87 -2.94
N ASP A 26 -6.71 -17.27 -4.12
CA ASP A 26 -6.09 -15.96 -4.36
C ASP A 26 -6.84 -14.83 -3.66
N TRP A 27 -6.09 -13.90 -3.10
CA TRP A 27 -6.60 -12.61 -2.66
C TRP A 27 -6.64 -11.65 -3.85
N ILE A 28 -7.85 -11.27 -4.24
CA ILE A 28 -8.11 -10.37 -5.36
C ILE A 28 -8.75 -9.07 -4.89
N TYR A 29 -8.49 -8.01 -5.62
CA TYR A 29 -9.16 -6.71 -5.51
C TYR A 29 -9.66 -6.26 -6.87
N VAL A 30 -10.93 -5.90 -6.94
CA VAL A 30 -11.58 -5.31 -8.11
C VAL A 30 -12.27 -4.03 -7.65
N GLU A 31 -11.81 -2.91 -8.19
CA GLU A 31 -12.27 -1.58 -7.75
C GLU A 31 -13.78 -1.42 -7.89
N GLY A 32 -14.43 -0.94 -6.83
CA GLY A 32 -15.88 -0.74 -6.77
C GLY A 32 -16.73 -2.02 -6.76
N VAL A 33 -16.12 -3.20 -6.85
CA VAL A 33 -16.82 -4.49 -6.92
C VAL A 33 -16.54 -5.35 -5.68
N ILE A 34 -15.30 -5.78 -5.47
CA ILE A 34 -14.97 -6.74 -4.41
C ILE A 34 -13.50 -6.69 -4.00
N GLU A 35 -13.25 -6.98 -2.72
CA GLU A 35 -11.95 -7.37 -2.20
C GLU A 35 -12.11 -8.58 -1.27
N GLY A 36 -11.27 -9.61 -1.47
CA GLY A 36 -11.29 -10.81 -0.65
C GLY A 36 -10.57 -12.00 -1.26
N THR A 37 -10.73 -13.16 -0.63
CA THR A 37 -10.14 -14.42 -1.09
C THR A 37 -11.14 -15.22 -1.91
N VAL A 38 -10.73 -15.69 -3.07
CA VAL A 38 -11.56 -16.51 -3.96
C VAL A 38 -11.79 -17.88 -3.32
N GLU A 39 -13.03 -18.24 -3.05
CA GLU A 39 -13.39 -19.57 -2.50
C GLU A 39 -13.77 -20.59 -3.57
N SER A 40 -14.54 -20.14 -4.55
CA SER A 40 -14.92 -21.00 -5.67
C SER A 40 -15.18 -20.19 -6.93
N ILE A 41 -14.89 -20.80 -8.08
CA ILE A 41 -15.15 -20.22 -9.40
C ILE A 41 -16.19 -21.09 -10.08
N GLY A 42 -17.41 -20.58 -10.19
CA GLY A 42 -18.51 -21.25 -10.86
C GLY A 42 -18.66 -20.85 -12.33
N PHE A 43 -19.67 -21.40 -12.98
CA PHE A 43 -19.96 -21.14 -14.39
C PHE A 43 -20.37 -19.69 -14.65
N ARG A 44 -21.27 -19.12 -13.83
CA ARG A 44 -21.82 -17.77 -13.98
C ARG A 44 -21.32 -16.79 -12.96
N SER A 45 -20.82 -17.29 -11.82
CA SER A 45 -20.42 -16.46 -10.70
C SER A 45 -19.23 -17.07 -9.96
N THR A 46 -18.46 -16.20 -9.33
CA THR A 46 -17.36 -16.51 -8.45
C THR A 46 -17.74 -16.12 -7.03
N VAL A 47 -17.44 -16.99 -6.07
CA VAL A 47 -17.66 -16.73 -4.65
C VAL A 47 -16.34 -16.24 -4.04
N VAL A 48 -16.42 -15.10 -3.37
CA VAL A 48 -15.27 -14.45 -2.72
C VAL A 48 -15.59 -14.25 -1.25
N ARG A 49 -14.70 -14.67 -0.37
CA ARG A 49 -14.76 -14.41 1.06
C ARG A 49 -14.06 -13.10 1.37
N ARG A 50 -14.83 -12.15 1.87
CA ARG A 50 -14.32 -10.84 2.31
C ARG A 50 -13.55 -10.97 3.63
N PHE A 51 -12.83 -9.92 4.00
CA PHE A 51 -12.06 -9.88 5.25
C PHE A 51 -12.93 -9.91 6.50
N ASP A 52 -14.15 -9.39 6.42
CA ASP A 52 -15.18 -9.50 7.46
C ASP A 52 -15.81 -10.90 7.57
N LYS A 53 -15.29 -11.88 6.82
CA LYS A 53 -15.75 -13.27 6.73
C LYS A 53 -17.10 -13.46 6.03
N SER A 54 -17.74 -12.41 5.54
CA SER A 54 -18.93 -12.54 4.70
C SER A 54 -18.59 -13.15 3.32
N LEU A 55 -19.57 -13.83 2.72
CA LEU A 55 -19.47 -14.36 1.36
C LEU A 55 -20.14 -13.41 0.39
N ALA A 56 -19.45 -13.08 -0.68
CA ALA A 56 -19.98 -12.33 -1.80
C ALA A 56 -19.98 -13.21 -3.05
N THR A 57 -21.11 -13.25 -3.75
CA THR A 57 -21.23 -13.94 -5.03
C THR A 57 -21.24 -12.91 -6.14
N ILE A 58 -20.22 -12.92 -6.98
CA ILE A 58 -19.99 -11.91 -8.02
C ILE A 58 -20.21 -12.57 -9.39
N PRO A 59 -21.04 -12.00 -10.27
CA PRO A 59 -21.18 -12.48 -11.64
C PRO A 59 -19.83 -12.39 -12.39
N ASN A 60 -19.47 -13.43 -13.14
CA ASN A 60 -18.17 -13.51 -13.81
C ASN A 60 -17.91 -12.40 -14.84
N PHE A 61 -18.96 -11.80 -15.41
CA PHE A 61 -18.79 -10.67 -16.33
C PHE A 61 -18.13 -9.47 -15.67
N GLN A 62 -18.33 -9.26 -14.36
CA GLN A 62 -17.68 -8.17 -13.62
C GLN A 62 -16.15 -8.28 -13.66
N PHE A 63 -15.61 -9.49 -13.64
CA PHE A 63 -14.17 -9.72 -13.76
C PHE A 63 -13.67 -9.58 -15.20
N ALA A 64 -14.55 -9.69 -16.19
CA ALA A 64 -14.21 -9.49 -17.59
C ALA A 64 -14.15 -7.99 -17.96
N GLU A 65 -15.00 -7.18 -17.34
CA GLU A 65 -15.15 -5.75 -17.62
C GLU A 65 -14.23 -4.86 -16.78
N ASN A 66 -13.77 -5.35 -15.63
CA ASN A 66 -12.98 -4.58 -14.69
C ASN A 66 -11.53 -5.10 -14.58
N ALA A 67 -10.63 -4.22 -14.15
CA ALA A 67 -9.26 -4.63 -13.83
C ALA A 67 -9.26 -5.48 -12.55
N VAL A 68 -8.64 -6.66 -12.62
CA VAL A 68 -8.47 -7.55 -11.48
C VAL A 68 -7.04 -7.45 -10.98
N ILE A 69 -6.86 -7.01 -9.75
CA ILE A 69 -5.57 -6.96 -9.07
C ILE A 69 -5.45 -8.22 -8.21
N ASN A 70 -4.44 -9.05 -8.52
CA ASN A 70 -4.14 -10.27 -7.75
C ASN A 70 -3.06 -9.97 -6.71
N ASN A 71 -3.48 -9.77 -5.46
CA ASN A 71 -2.58 -9.47 -4.35
C ASN A 71 -1.74 -10.67 -3.89
N THR A 72 -2.15 -11.90 -4.22
CA THR A 72 -1.36 -13.11 -3.93
C THR A 72 -0.12 -13.19 -4.81
N GLN A 73 -0.19 -12.69 -6.04
CA GLN A 73 0.94 -12.68 -6.99
C GLN A 73 1.90 -11.50 -6.79
N THR A 74 1.69 -10.69 -5.76
CA THR A 74 2.61 -9.60 -5.40
C THR A 74 3.99 -10.17 -5.09
N THR A 75 5.04 -9.66 -5.74
CA THR A 75 6.43 -10.09 -5.52
C THR A 75 7.04 -9.43 -4.29
N ASN A 76 6.78 -8.14 -4.12
CA ASN A 76 7.29 -7.31 -3.03
C ASN A 76 6.21 -6.33 -2.59
N ARG A 77 6.13 -6.04 -1.29
CA ARG A 77 5.16 -5.08 -0.77
C ARG A 77 5.79 -3.72 -0.60
N ARG A 78 5.17 -2.71 -1.18
CA ARG A 78 5.62 -1.32 -1.07
C ARG A 78 5.20 -0.72 0.27
N ILE A 79 6.14 -0.03 0.91
CA ILE A 79 5.88 0.93 1.98
C ILE A 79 6.03 2.33 1.37
N ASN A 80 5.01 3.15 1.53
CA ASN A 80 5.02 4.55 1.09
C ASN A 80 4.46 5.39 2.24
N TRP A 81 5.36 6.06 2.96
CA TRP A 81 5.00 6.88 4.12
C TRP A 81 5.38 8.32 3.92
N MET A 82 4.57 9.18 4.52
CA MET A 82 4.87 10.59 4.70
C MET A 82 5.22 10.82 6.17
N ILE A 83 6.42 11.31 6.42
CA ILE A 83 6.96 11.60 7.74
C ILE A 83 7.01 13.12 7.87
N GLY A 84 6.09 13.70 8.66
CA GLY A 84 6.04 15.14 8.91
C GLY A 84 6.91 15.52 10.08
N LEU A 85 7.89 16.39 9.87
CA LEU A 85 8.75 16.95 10.90
C LEU A 85 8.43 18.45 11.12
N GLU A 86 8.69 18.94 12.34
CA GLU A 86 8.48 20.34 12.67
C GLU A 86 9.37 21.27 11.84
N TYR A 87 8.90 22.49 11.55
CA TYR A 87 9.69 23.54 10.88
C TYR A 87 10.95 23.99 11.65
N ARG A 88 11.02 23.71 12.96
CA ARG A 88 12.22 23.96 13.76
C ARG A 88 13.37 23.03 13.44
N THR A 89 13.10 21.93 12.74
CA THR A 89 14.13 20.96 12.34
C THR A 89 15.10 21.60 11.36
N THR A 90 16.39 21.64 11.73
CA THR A 90 17.42 22.25 10.90
C THR A 90 17.71 21.43 9.65
N SER A 91 18.27 22.07 8.62
CA SER A 91 18.65 21.37 7.39
C SER A 91 19.69 20.25 7.62
N GLU A 92 20.54 20.40 8.63
CA GLU A 92 21.53 19.36 9.01
C GLU A 92 20.83 18.15 9.63
N GLN A 93 19.91 18.38 10.57
CA GLN A 93 19.08 17.30 11.15
C GLN A 93 18.29 16.55 10.08
N LEU A 94 17.67 17.28 9.13
CA LEU A 94 16.93 16.65 8.01
C LEU A 94 17.85 15.77 7.14
N LYS A 95 19.09 16.22 6.87
CA LYS A 95 20.07 15.41 6.12
C LYS A 95 20.45 14.15 6.89
N ASN A 96 20.71 14.26 8.18
CA ASN A 96 21.12 13.16 9.03
C ASN A 96 19.96 12.13 9.17
N ILE A 97 18.75 12.59 9.46
CA ILE A 97 17.56 11.72 9.57
C ILE A 97 17.35 10.92 8.28
N LYS A 98 17.36 11.58 7.13
CA LYS A 98 17.20 10.90 5.84
C LYS A 98 18.26 9.85 5.61
N LYS A 99 19.52 10.20 5.88
CA LYS A 99 20.67 9.28 5.72
C LYS A 99 20.57 8.09 6.66
N GLU A 100 20.27 8.30 7.95
CA GLU A 100 20.16 7.22 8.92
C GLU A 100 19.00 6.27 8.57
N ILE A 101 17.87 6.77 8.08
CA ILE A 101 16.76 5.95 7.60
C ILE A 101 17.17 5.13 6.36
N GLU A 102 17.83 5.75 5.38
CA GLU A 102 18.35 5.05 4.20
C GLU A 102 19.37 3.96 4.60
N ASP A 103 20.28 4.26 5.51
CA ASP A 103 21.31 3.33 5.99
C ASP A 103 20.69 2.15 6.76
N TYR A 104 19.68 2.39 7.57
CA TYR A 104 18.92 1.34 8.26
C TYR A 104 18.28 0.38 7.24
N ILE A 105 17.56 0.91 6.26
CA ILE A 105 16.89 0.09 5.24
C ILE A 105 17.89 -0.71 4.42
N LYS A 106 19.05 -0.12 4.08
CA LYS A 106 20.12 -0.81 3.35
C LYS A 106 20.79 -1.93 4.17
N LYS A 107 20.86 -1.78 5.48
CA LYS A 107 21.44 -2.79 6.38
C LYS A 107 20.49 -3.92 6.72
N SER A 108 19.21 -3.64 6.88
CA SER A 108 18.20 -4.65 7.22
C SER A 108 17.99 -5.63 6.07
N ASP A 109 17.81 -6.91 6.42
CA ASP A 109 17.54 -7.97 5.45
C ASP A 109 16.07 -8.07 5.03
N ASP A 110 15.18 -7.34 5.68
CA ASP A 110 13.75 -7.34 5.40
C ASP A 110 13.39 -6.59 4.12
N PHE A 111 14.30 -5.72 3.63
CA PHE A 111 14.06 -4.88 2.46
C PHE A 111 14.81 -5.37 1.23
N VAL A 112 14.23 -5.07 0.08
CA VAL A 112 14.85 -5.37 -1.22
C VAL A 112 15.98 -4.39 -1.49
N LYS A 113 17.14 -4.93 -1.86
CA LYS A 113 18.37 -4.17 -2.14
C LYS A 113 18.71 -4.13 -3.64
N SER A 114 17.75 -4.50 -4.51
CA SER A 114 17.96 -4.52 -5.97
C SER A 114 17.96 -3.11 -6.55
N GLU A 115 18.76 -2.89 -7.59
CA GLU A 115 18.79 -1.65 -8.37
C GLU A 115 17.44 -1.37 -9.06
N ASP A 116 16.66 -2.42 -9.33
CA ASP A 116 15.33 -2.31 -9.93
C ASP A 116 14.25 -1.81 -8.95
N THR A 117 14.58 -1.70 -7.65
CA THR A 117 13.61 -1.33 -6.62
C THR A 117 13.91 0.04 -6.06
N LEU A 118 12.96 0.94 -6.14
CA LEU A 118 13.10 2.32 -5.66
C LEU A 118 13.20 2.35 -4.13
N LEU A 119 14.39 2.69 -3.61
CA LEU A 119 14.56 3.20 -2.26
C LEU A 119 14.68 4.72 -2.33
N SER A 120 13.75 5.44 -1.73
CA SER A 120 13.77 6.90 -1.72
C SER A 120 13.36 7.44 -0.37
N VAL A 121 14.23 8.29 0.21
CA VAL A 121 13.94 9.10 1.41
C VAL A 121 14.24 10.55 1.07
N LYS A 122 13.23 11.28 0.63
CA LYS A 122 13.38 12.66 0.12
C LYS A 122 12.37 13.59 0.77
N ILE A 123 12.75 14.86 0.89
CA ILE A 123 11.78 15.91 1.20
C ILE A 123 10.82 15.98 0.01
N ASP A 124 9.53 15.87 0.31
CA ASP A 124 8.47 15.88 -0.69
C ASP A 124 7.88 17.29 -0.83
N GLN A 125 7.50 17.88 0.31
CA GLN A 125 6.88 19.20 0.32
C GLN A 125 7.07 19.89 1.68
N PHE A 126 6.81 21.19 1.67
CA PHE A 126 6.62 22.00 2.86
C PHE A 126 5.10 22.20 3.03
N ALA A 127 4.50 21.47 3.98
CA ALA A 127 3.07 21.53 4.25
C ALA A 127 2.73 22.67 5.23
N ALA A 128 1.45 22.86 5.55
CA ALA A 128 0.99 23.97 6.40
C ALA A 128 1.64 23.99 7.79
N SER A 129 1.98 22.84 8.38
CA SER A 129 2.57 22.73 9.72
C SER A 129 3.74 21.73 9.80
N SER A 130 4.20 21.20 8.67
CA SER A 130 5.25 20.17 8.64
C SER A 130 6.18 20.30 7.43
N ILE A 131 7.40 19.78 7.60
CA ILE A 131 8.31 19.43 6.51
C ILE A 131 8.11 17.94 6.26
N ASP A 132 7.55 17.60 5.12
CA ASP A 132 7.17 16.24 4.78
C ASP A 132 8.30 15.50 4.07
N ILE A 133 8.76 14.41 4.67
CA ILE A 133 9.72 13.48 4.07
C ILE A 133 8.95 12.27 3.56
N ARG A 134 9.05 12.00 2.26
CA ARG A 134 8.51 10.80 1.64
C ARG A 134 9.50 9.66 1.72
N LEU A 135 9.07 8.56 2.32
CA LEU A 135 9.79 7.30 2.36
C LEU A 135 9.10 6.30 1.42
N ILE A 136 9.85 5.79 0.45
CA ILE A 136 9.42 4.69 -0.42
C ILE A 136 10.45 3.58 -0.32
N CYS A 137 10.01 2.38 0.07
CA CYS A 137 10.83 1.18 0.07
C CYS A 137 9.97 -0.06 -0.19
N PHE A 138 10.63 -1.19 -0.48
CA PHE A 138 9.97 -2.46 -0.76
C PHE A 138 10.49 -3.54 0.17
N THR A 139 9.59 -4.31 0.75
CA THR A 139 9.94 -5.46 1.60
C THR A 139 10.15 -6.71 0.75
N LYS A 140 11.00 -7.63 1.22
CA LYS A 140 11.21 -8.93 0.57
C LYS A 140 10.01 -9.86 0.74
N THR A 141 9.32 -9.74 1.87
CA THR A 141 8.15 -10.58 2.13
C THR A 141 6.95 -10.17 1.31
N LYS A 142 6.22 -11.16 0.81
CA LYS A 142 4.92 -11.02 0.19
C LYS A 142 3.76 -11.30 1.15
N HIS A 143 4.04 -11.94 2.30
CA HIS A 143 3.05 -12.28 3.29
C HIS A 143 2.58 -11.03 4.06
N PHE A 144 1.27 -10.85 4.13
CA PHE A 144 0.67 -9.63 4.70
C PHE A 144 1.03 -9.45 6.18
N GLN A 145 0.97 -10.52 6.99
CA GLN A 145 1.27 -10.46 8.41
C GLN A 145 2.75 -10.10 8.68
N GLU A 146 3.67 -10.71 7.95
CA GLU A 146 5.10 -10.40 8.05
C GLU A 146 5.38 -8.95 7.62
N TRP A 147 4.72 -8.49 6.57
CA TRP A 147 4.83 -7.10 6.12
C TRP A 147 4.37 -6.11 7.18
N LEU A 148 3.29 -6.41 7.94
CA LEU A 148 2.86 -5.59 9.07
C LEU A 148 3.93 -5.53 10.17
N ASN A 149 4.58 -6.66 10.48
CA ASN A 149 5.65 -6.70 11.49
C ASN A 149 6.85 -5.86 11.03
N VAL A 150 7.25 -5.97 9.76
CA VAL A 150 8.34 -5.14 9.20
C VAL A 150 8.00 -3.66 9.24
N LYS A 151 6.74 -3.29 8.94
CA LYS A 151 6.25 -1.90 9.05
C LYS A 151 6.32 -1.38 10.48
N ASP A 152 5.91 -2.17 11.45
CA ASP A 152 5.92 -1.79 12.86
C ASP A 152 7.36 -1.55 13.34
N THR A 153 8.27 -2.47 13.04
CA THR A 153 9.70 -2.34 13.36
C THR A 153 10.30 -1.09 12.71
N LEU A 154 10.01 -0.85 11.44
CA LEU A 154 10.47 0.35 10.73
C LEU A 154 9.92 1.64 11.34
N ALA A 155 8.66 1.64 11.77
CA ALA A 155 8.04 2.83 12.41
C ALA A 155 8.74 3.19 13.72
N LEU A 156 9.03 2.18 14.56
CA LEU A 156 9.76 2.36 15.81
C LEU A 156 11.17 2.88 15.56
N GLU A 157 11.86 2.33 14.57
CA GLU A 157 13.21 2.77 14.22
C GLU A 157 13.23 4.21 13.68
N ILE A 158 12.29 4.57 12.82
CA ILE A 158 12.16 5.96 12.35
C ILE A 158 11.93 6.90 13.53
N LYS A 159 11.09 6.51 14.49
CA LYS A 159 10.85 7.29 15.71
C LYS A 159 12.14 7.50 16.49
N ASN A 160 12.91 6.42 16.72
CA ASN A 160 14.20 6.49 17.42
C ASN A 160 15.20 7.39 16.70
N ILE A 161 15.28 7.30 15.36
CA ILE A 161 16.18 8.14 14.54
C ILE A 161 15.82 9.62 14.68
N VAL A 162 14.54 9.96 14.62
CA VAL A 162 14.05 11.34 14.76
C VAL A 162 14.40 11.90 16.15
N GLU A 163 14.12 11.16 17.22
CA GLU A 163 14.40 11.55 18.61
C GLU A 163 15.92 11.69 18.86
N LYS A 164 16.73 10.76 18.37
CA LYS A 164 18.19 10.78 18.45
C LYS A 164 18.78 12.04 17.81
N ASN A 165 18.20 12.48 16.70
CA ASN A 165 18.61 13.70 16.02
C ASN A 165 18.01 14.98 16.65
N LYS A 166 17.36 14.87 17.82
CA LYS A 166 16.72 16.00 18.53
C LYS A 166 15.70 16.74 17.66
N ALA A 167 15.04 16.02 16.76
CA ALA A 167 13.94 16.51 15.97
C ALA A 167 12.61 15.99 16.56
N SER A 168 11.52 16.62 16.18
CA SER A 168 10.17 16.26 16.62
C SER A 168 9.25 16.06 15.42
N PHE A 169 8.28 15.16 15.57
CA PHE A 169 7.20 15.04 14.61
C PHE A 169 6.31 16.26 14.67
N ALA A 170 5.82 16.67 13.51
CA ALA A 170 4.94 17.82 13.40
C ALA A 170 3.54 17.50 13.97
N PHE A 171 3.01 18.45 14.73
CA PHE A 171 1.62 18.47 15.15
C PHE A 171 0.84 19.51 14.33
N PRO A 172 -0.45 19.31 14.06
CA PRO A 172 -1.29 20.36 13.52
C PRO A 172 -1.22 21.58 14.43
N SER A 173 -0.74 22.70 13.93
CA SER A 173 -0.59 23.93 14.69
C SER A 173 -1.37 25.08 14.06
N THR A 174 -2.05 25.86 14.90
CA THR A 174 -2.76 27.08 14.50
C THR A 174 -2.18 28.25 15.29
N SER A 175 -1.79 29.31 14.58
CA SER A 175 -1.36 30.56 15.21
C SER A 175 -2.59 31.41 15.50
N VAL A 176 -2.81 31.78 16.76
CA VAL A 176 -3.88 32.68 17.17
C VAL A 176 -3.25 34.04 17.55
N TYR A 177 -3.60 35.06 16.82
CA TYR A 177 -3.22 36.45 17.15
C TYR A 177 -4.34 37.05 18.00
N VAL A 178 -4.01 37.43 19.23
CA VAL A 178 -4.96 38.12 20.14
C VAL A 178 -4.62 39.61 20.11
N GLU A 179 -5.47 40.41 19.46
CA GLU A 179 -5.39 41.87 19.56
C GLU A 179 -5.94 42.32 20.93
N LYS A 180 -5.11 42.96 21.74
CA LYS A 180 -5.59 43.66 22.92
C LYS A 180 -6.18 45.01 22.45
N ASN A 181 -7.49 45.10 22.44
CA ASN A 181 -8.16 46.42 22.33
C ASN A 181 -7.81 47.24 23.59
N SER A 182 -7.10 48.33 23.37
CA SER A 182 -6.80 49.38 24.38
C SER A 182 -8.01 50.24 24.62
#